data_017a57d130fa31d2c7f09b5f0fab2fbc
#
_entry.id   017a57d130fa31d2c7f09b5f0fab2fbc
#
_cell.length_a   1.000
_cell.length_b   1.000
_cell.length_c   1.000
_cell.angle_alpha   90.00
_cell.angle_beta   90.00
_cell.angle_gamma   90.00
#
_symmetry.space_group_name_H-M   'P 1'
#
loop_
_entity.id
_entity.type
_entity.pdbx_description
1 polymer ?
#
loop_
_entity_poly.entity_id
_entity_poly.type
_entity_poly.pdbx_seq_one_letter_code
_entity_poly.pdbx_strand_id
1 'polypeptide(L)'
;VPAYVFELFLWLVFFFALVDGFRRFGIRDGLVFFIPLIIYGWILEESAIAVFHRYAYTPGFLVTYLDAPFCIAAGWTAILYSGIVIAEGLGLSRFRSALFVALWGLSIDFSMDALAVRFGYWTWFPPPDVILPYFNVPVSNFVGWFIILSSFTYFHLYGRDKPYRKILLGFDALLPSLPLLLTAIYIMLETEYERAFTGLSWWHMTVMFPLPLMITLSVWMVKLDPVQPRENRIALAISESFHLFFLSSALYVWSVTGIWSYAVAAAVALLPVAVFTMRRRIPVKVRSVNPQNI
;
A
#
# COMPACT_ATOMS: atom_id res chain seq x y z
N VAL A 1 11.89 7.32 16.23
CA VAL A 1 12.69 6.33 15.49
C VAL A 1 13.42 7.07 14.38
N PRO A 2 14.76 6.90 14.21
CA PRO A 2 15.50 7.57 13.14
C PRO A 2 15.05 7.15 11.73
N ALA A 3 15.09 8.06 10.74
CA ALA A 3 14.65 7.80 9.38
C ALA A 3 15.39 6.63 8.70
N TYR A 4 16.68 6.48 8.97
CA TYR A 4 17.46 5.35 8.41
C TYR A 4 16.97 3.97 8.87
N VAL A 5 16.32 3.84 10.04
CA VAL A 5 15.73 2.57 10.48
C VAL A 5 14.55 2.19 9.60
N PHE A 6 13.71 3.18 9.29
CA PHE A 6 12.61 3.00 8.35
C PHE A 6 13.12 2.71 6.94
N GLU A 7 14.12 3.44 6.49
CA GLU A 7 14.76 3.21 5.19
C GLU A 7 15.32 1.79 5.06
N LEU A 8 16.08 1.32 6.04
CA LEU A 8 16.62 -0.05 6.05
C LEU A 8 15.51 -1.10 6.03
N PHE A 9 14.42 -0.85 6.76
CA PHE A 9 13.25 -1.73 6.71
C PHE A 9 12.65 -1.79 5.29
N LEU A 10 12.47 -0.65 4.61
CA LEU A 10 11.93 -0.62 3.25
C LEU A 10 12.84 -1.33 2.23
N TRP A 11 14.15 -1.13 2.34
CA TRP A 11 15.11 -1.87 1.50
C TRP A 11 15.06 -3.37 1.75
N LEU A 12 14.93 -3.80 3.00
CA LEU A 12 14.84 -5.21 3.37
C LEU A 12 13.60 -5.87 2.76
N VAL A 13 12.42 -5.27 2.92
CA VAL A 13 11.17 -5.84 2.35
C VAL A 13 11.20 -5.82 0.82
N PHE A 14 11.78 -4.79 0.21
CA PHE A 14 12.00 -4.74 -1.24
C PHE A 14 12.94 -5.85 -1.72
N PHE A 15 14.03 -6.10 -1.02
CA PHE A 15 14.95 -7.20 -1.35
C PHE A 15 14.24 -8.55 -1.31
N PHE A 16 13.40 -8.82 -0.32
CA PHE A 16 12.59 -10.04 -0.28
C PHE A 16 11.59 -10.12 -1.42
N ALA A 17 10.96 -9.00 -1.78
CA ALA A 17 10.08 -8.95 -2.95
C ALA A 17 10.83 -9.25 -4.25
N LEU A 18 12.03 -8.68 -4.43
CA LEU A 18 12.88 -8.89 -5.59
C LEU A 18 13.29 -10.37 -5.73
N VAL A 19 13.76 -10.97 -4.64
CA VAL A 19 14.19 -12.39 -4.63
C VAL A 19 13.02 -13.32 -4.93
N ASP A 20 11.86 -13.10 -4.31
CA ASP A 20 10.66 -13.92 -4.57
C ASP A 20 10.16 -13.71 -6.01
N GLY A 21 10.15 -12.49 -6.50
CA GLY A 21 9.73 -12.16 -7.86
C GLY A 21 10.62 -12.79 -8.92
N PHE A 22 11.94 -12.76 -8.74
CA PHE A 22 12.86 -13.44 -9.67
C PHE A 22 12.71 -14.97 -9.65
N ARG A 23 12.39 -15.56 -8.49
CA ARG A 23 12.08 -16.99 -8.39
C ARG A 23 10.78 -17.36 -9.08
N ARG A 24 9.77 -16.47 -9.06
CA ARG A 24 8.44 -16.71 -9.67
C ARG A 24 8.42 -16.49 -11.17
N PHE A 25 8.98 -15.37 -11.60
CA PHE A 25 8.86 -14.89 -12.98
C PHE A 25 10.09 -15.19 -13.83
N GLY A 26 11.21 -15.58 -13.20
CA GLY A 26 12.51 -15.58 -13.83
C GLY A 26 13.12 -14.18 -13.87
N ILE A 27 14.42 -14.08 -14.18
CA ILE A 27 15.17 -12.82 -14.12
C ILE A 27 14.60 -11.79 -15.12
N ARG A 28 14.34 -12.19 -16.37
CA ARG A 28 13.89 -11.29 -17.43
C ARG A 28 12.54 -10.66 -17.10
N ASP A 29 11.54 -11.46 -16.79
CA ASP A 29 10.17 -10.98 -16.52
C ASP A 29 10.10 -10.28 -15.15
N GLY A 30 10.93 -10.68 -14.20
CA GLY A 30 11.14 -9.96 -12.95
C GLY A 30 11.69 -8.55 -13.18
N LEU A 31 12.71 -8.37 -14.03
CA LEU A 31 13.21 -7.03 -14.38
C LEU A 31 12.13 -6.18 -15.05
N VAL A 32 11.36 -6.75 -15.97
CA VAL A 32 10.21 -6.07 -16.62
C VAL A 32 9.12 -5.68 -15.62
N PHE A 33 9.03 -6.36 -14.48
CA PHE A 33 8.12 -6.01 -13.40
C PHE A 33 8.71 -4.93 -12.47
N PHE A 34 9.91 -5.17 -11.93
CA PHE A 34 10.46 -4.34 -10.85
C PHE A 34 11.03 -2.99 -11.31
N ILE A 35 11.69 -2.93 -12.48
CA ILE A 35 12.29 -1.68 -12.96
C ILE A 35 11.23 -0.60 -13.20
N PRO A 36 10.12 -0.85 -13.95
CA PRO A 36 9.09 0.16 -14.12
C PRO A 36 8.43 0.56 -12.80
N LEU A 37 8.26 -0.36 -11.86
CA LEU A 37 7.62 -0.09 -10.58
C LEU A 37 8.45 0.86 -9.71
N ILE A 38 9.76 0.62 -9.60
CA ILE A 38 10.62 1.49 -8.79
C ILE A 38 10.75 2.88 -9.42
N ILE A 39 10.83 2.94 -10.76
CA ILE A 39 10.83 4.21 -11.49
C ILE A 39 9.49 4.93 -11.30
N TYR A 40 8.38 4.19 -11.38
CA TYR A 40 7.05 4.74 -11.15
C TYR A 40 6.91 5.34 -9.75
N GLY A 41 7.26 4.58 -8.72
CA GLY A 41 7.20 5.06 -7.34
C GLY A 41 8.04 6.32 -7.13
N TRP A 42 9.23 6.38 -7.71
CA TRP A 42 10.07 7.57 -7.60
C TRP A 42 9.51 8.77 -8.39
N ILE A 43 9.09 8.61 -9.64
CA ILE A 43 8.49 9.69 -10.45
C ILE A 43 7.22 10.23 -9.77
N LEU A 44 6.43 9.35 -9.16
CA LEU A 44 5.21 9.70 -8.46
C LEU A 44 5.49 10.64 -7.28
N GLU A 45 6.46 10.28 -6.44
CA GLU A 45 6.86 11.09 -5.30
C GLU A 45 7.44 12.45 -5.73
N GLU A 46 8.39 12.45 -6.66
CA GLU A 46 8.98 13.68 -7.20
C GLU A 46 7.92 14.57 -7.87
N SER A 47 7.02 13.99 -8.67
CA SER A 47 5.96 14.76 -9.32
C SER A 47 5.01 15.38 -8.29
N ALA A 48 4.66 14.63 -7.25
CA ALA A 48 3.77 15.12 -6.20
C ALA A 48 4.41 16.25 -5.40
N ILE A 49 5.70 16.16 -5.08
CA ILE A 49 6.45 17.23 -4.39
C ILE A 49 6.61 18.43 -5.29
N ALA A 50 7.14 18.24 -6.52
CA ALA A 50 7.48 19.33 -7.42
C ALA A 50 6.28 20.09 -7.98
N VAL A 51 5.14 19.39 -8.20
CA VAL A 51 3.95 20.01 -8.81
C VAL A 51 3.02 20.59 -7.75
N PHE A 52 2.82 19.88 -6.66
CA PHE A 52 1.79 20.25 -5.67
C PHE A 52 2.34 20.92 -4.42
N HIS A 53 3.64 20.77 -4.09
CA HIS A 53 4.29 21.37 -2.93
C HIS A 53 3.52 21.14 -1.62
N ARG A 54 2.87 19.96 -1.45
CA ARG A 54 1.99 19.68 -0.32
C ARG A 54 2.65 18.89 0.80
N TYR A 55 3.85 18.36 0.56
CA TYR A 55 4.66 17.70 1.58
C TYR A 55 6.14 17.77 1.22
N ALA A 56 6.96 17.50 2.21
CA ALA A 56 8.40 17.35 2.04
C ALA A 56 8.94 16.26 2.97
N TYR A 57 9.94 15.53 2.50
CA TYR A 57 10.70 14.60 3.31
C TYR A 57 11.71 15.33 4.18
N THR A 58 11.90 14.83 5.41
CA THR A 58 12.91 15.38 6.34
C THR A 58 14.29 14.86 5.96
N PRO A 59 15.36 15.66 6.10
CA PRO A 59 16.72 15.19 5.97
C PRO A 59 17.03 14.03 6.92
N GLY A 60 17.83 13.05 6.47
CA GLY A 60 18.22 11.91 7.30
C GLY A 60 17.97 10.54 6.69
N PHE A 61 17.41 10.50 5.48
CA PHE A 61 17.45 9.32 4.61
C PHE A 61 18.84 9.18 3.99
N LEU A 62 19.31 7.93 3.83
CA LEU A 62 20.67 7.63 3.35
C LEU A 62 20.79 7.81 1.84
N VAL A 63 19.73 7.45 1.10
CA VAL A 63 19.71 7.51 -0.36
C VAL A 63 18.53 8.36 -0.83
N THR A 64 18.83 9.61 -1.17
CA THR A 64 17.87 10.57 -1.71
C THR A 64 18.37 11.09 -3.05
N TYR A 65 17.48 11.26 -4.02
CA TYR A 65 17.78 11.92 -5.28
C TYR A 65 16.67 12.92 -5.58
N LEU A 66 17.04 14.18 -5.82
CA LEU A 66 16.16 15.34 -5.77
C LEU A 66 15.50 15.44 -4.37
N ASP A 67 14.17 15.41 -4.28
CA ASP A 67 13.42 15.63 -3.04
C ASP A 67 12.89 14.34 -2.40
N ALA A 68 12.84 13.22 -3.15
CA ALA A 68 12.28 11.97 -2.67
C ALA A 68 13.35 10.91 -2.32
N PRO A 69 13.26 10.25 -1.14
CA PRO A 69 14.11 9.11 -0.81
C PRO A 69 13.78 7.88 -1.67
N PHE A 70 14.79 7.24 -2.26
CA PHE A 70 14.61 6.05 -3.11
C PHE A 70 13.97 4.87 -2.37
N CYS A 71 14.15 4.77 -1.07
CA CYS A 71 13.53 3.72 -0.27
C CYS A 71 12.00 3.77 -0.30
N ILE A 72 11.40 4.95 -0.52
CA ILE A 72 9.95 5.09 -0.66
C ILE A 72 9.48 4.39 -1.93
N ALA A 73 10.17 4.58 -3.05
CA ALA A 73 9.88 3.85 -4.29
C ALA A 73 10.05 2.33 -4.13
N ALA A 74 11.06 1.90 -3.36
CA ALA A 74 11.24 0.50 -3.00
C ALA A 74 10.08 -0.04 -2.16
N GLY A 75 9.58 0.75 -1.19
CA GLY A 75 8.40 0.44 -0.39
C GLY A 75 7.14 0.27 -1.24
N TRP A 76 6.84 1.23 -2.14
CA TRP A 76 5.75 1.14 -3.12
C TRP A 76 5.82 -0.15 -3.94
N THR A 77 7.02 -0.48 -4.41
CA THR A 77 7.27 -1.67 -5.21
C THR A 77 6.97 -2.95 -4.42
N ALA A 78 7.41 -3.03 -3.16
CA ALA A 78 7.17 -4.20 -2.30
C ALA A 78 5.67 -4.36 -1.96
N ILE A 79 4.96 -3.26 -1.71
CA ILE A 79 3.51 -3.26 -1.43
C ILE A 79 2.73 -3.73 -2.66
N LEU A 80 2.99 -3.15 -3.85
CA LEU A 80 2.34 -3.56 -5.10
C LEU A 80 2.64 -5.01 -5.45
N TYR A 81 3.90 -5.43 -5.36
CA TYR A 81 4.30 -6.82 -5.60
C TYR A 81 3.52 -7.78 -4.70
N SER A 82 3.57 -7.56 -3.40
CA SER A 82 2.94 -8.47 -2.43
C SER A 82 1.41 -8.51 -2.62
N GLY A 83 0.78 -7.37 -2.83
CA GLY A 83 -0.67 -7.28 -3.07
C GLY A 83 -1.10 -8.00 -4.35
N ILE A 84 -0.37 -7.81 -5.47
CA ILE A 84 -0.66 -8.47 -6.75
C ILE A 84 -0.50 -9.98 -6.62
N VAL A 85 0.60 -10.47 -6.04
CA VAL A 85 0.84 -11.90 -5.86
C VAL A 85 -0.23 -12.55 -4.98
N ILE A 86 -0.66 -11.87 -3.90
CA ILE A 86 -1.75 -12.35 -3.04
C ILE A 86 -3.08 -12.38 -3.82
N ALA A 87 -3.41 -11.33 -4.57
CA ALA A 87 -4.64 -11.24 -5.35
C ALA A 87 -4.72 -12.32 -6.45
N GLU A 88 -3.61 -12.61 -7.10
CA GLU A 88 -3.50 -13.71 -8.07
C GLU A 88 -3.69 -15.07 -7.40
N GLY A 89 -3.07 -15.28 -6.27
CA GLY A 89 -3.24 -16.51 -5.47
C GLY A 89 -4.69 -16.71 -4.99
N LEU A 90 -5.48 -15.64 -4.87
CA LEU A 90 -6.91 -15.66 -4.57
C LEU A 90 -7.77 -15.90 -5.83
N GLY A 91 -7.18 -16.01 -7.02
CA GLY A 91 -7.89 -16.19 -8.27
C GLY A 91 -8.81 -15.03 -8.65
N LEU A 92 -8.50 -13.81 -8.21
CA LEU A 92 -9.34 -12.65 -8.45
C LEU A 92 -9.27 -12.21 -9.93
N SER A 93 -10.41 -11.75 -10.46
CA SER A 93 -10.42 -11.09 -11.78
C SER A 93 -9.60 -9.78 -11.72
N ARG A 94 -9.14 -9.27 -12.86
CA ARG A 94 -8.31 -8.05 -12.96
C ARG A 94 -8.87 -6.88 -12.16
N PHE A 95 -10.16 -6.60 -12.31
CA PHE A 95 -10.83 -5.52 -11.58
C PHE A 95 -10.88 -5.79 -10.06
N ARG A 96 -11.22 -7.02 -9.66
CA ARG A 96 -11.22 -7.41 -8.24
C ARG A 96 -9.81 -7.38 -7.64
N SER A 97 -8.79 -7.78 -8.41
CA SER A 97 -7.39 -7.66 -7.99
C SER A 97 -6.99 -6.21 -7.76
N ALA A 98 -7.39 -5.31 -8.66
CA ALA A 98 -7.12 -3.88 -8.50
C ALA A 98 -7.74 -3.30 -7.22
N LEU A 99 -9.01 -3.59 -6.96
CA LEU A 99 -9.67 -3.19 -5.71
C LEU A 99 -9.05 -3.82 -4.47
N PHE A 100 -8.71 -5.12 -4.55
CA PHE A 100 -8.07 -5.82 -3.45
C PHE A 100 -6.71 -5.20 -3.10
N VAL A 101 -5.85 -4.97 -4.10
CA VAL A 101 -4.51 -4.40 -3.90
C VAL A 101 -4.60 -2.97 -3.35
N ALA A 102 -5.56 -2.18 -3.82
CA ALA A 102 -5.78 -0.84 -3.29
C ALA A 102 -6.18 -0.86 -1.81
N LEU A 103 -7.15 -1.66 -1.41
CA LEU A 103 -7.57 -1.78 -0.02
C LEU A 103 -6.50 -2.42 0.85
N TRP A 104 -5.76 -3.39 0.31
CA TRP A 104 -4.64 -4.04 0.98
C TRP A 104 -3.50 -3.06 1.26
N GLY A 105 -3.13 -2.24 0.29
CA GLY A 105 -2.11 -1.19 0.47
C GLY A 105 -2.58 -0.10 1.42
N LEU A 106 -3.85 0.33 1.35
CA LEU A 106 -4.43 1.28 2.31
C LEU A 106 -4.37 0.74 3.75
N SER A 107 -4.50 -0.58 3.95
CA SER A 107 -4.33 -1.16 5.29
C SER A 107 -2.93 -0.92 5.87
N ILE A 108 -1.91 -0.82 5.01
CA ILE A 108 -0.55 -0.44 5.44
C ILE A 108 -0.47 1.07 5.67
N ASP A 109 -0.98 1.85 4.74
CA ASP A 109 -0.86 3.31 4.70
C ASP A 109 -1.53 4.00 5.89
N PHE A 110 -2.70 3.53 6.34
CA PHE A 110 -3.37 4.10 7.51
C PHE A 110 -2.52 4.11 8.79
N SER A 111 -1.60 3.19 8.94
CA SER A 111 -0.66 3.18 10.07
C SER A 111 0.68 3.80 9.71
N MET A 112 1.13 3.61 8.48
CA MET A 112 2.42 4.10 7.99
C MET A 112 2.48 5.62 8.03
N ASP A 113 1.57 6.30 7.35
CA ASP A 113 1.59 7.75 7.25
C ASP A 113 1.40 8.44 8.61
N ALA A 114 0.46 7.94 9.42
CA ALA A 114 0.27 8.46 10.77
C ALA A 114 1.55 8.42 11.62
N LEU A 115 2.29 7.32 11.55
CA LEU A 115 3.52 7.15 12.32
C LEU A 115 4.72 7.86 11.68
N ALA A 116 4.80 7.90 10.37
CA ALA A 116 5.85 8.61 9.66
C ALA A 116 5.82 10.12 9.94
N VAL A 117 4.63 10.73 9.93
CA VAL A 117 4.44 12.12 10.36
C VAL A 117 4.81 12.28 11.84
N ARG A 118 4.40 11.33 12.70
CA ARG A 118 4.76 11.36 14.13
C ARG A 118 6.26 11.30 14.38
N PHE A 119 6.99 10.53 13.57
CA PHE A 119 8.46 10.42 13.66
C PHE A 119 9.19 11.53 12.91
N GLY A 120 8.46 12.38 12.17
CA GLY A 120 9.03 13.45 11.38
C GLY A 120 9.78 12.97 10.14
N TYR A 121 9.36 11.85 9.52
CA TYR A 121 9.94 11.37 8.26
C TYR A 121 9.54 12.24 7.09
N TRP A 122 8.30 12.76 7.13
CA TRP A 122 7.79 13.79 6.24
C TRP A 122 6.78 14.69 6.94
N THR A 123 6.54 15.84 6.33
CA THR A 123 5.60 16.85 6.83
C THR A 123 4.65 17.23 5.71
N TRP A 124 3.36 17.26 6.01
CA TRP A 124 2.33 17.75 5.11
C TRP A 124 2.11 19.25 5.27
N PHE A 125 1.86 19.95 4.17
CA PHE A 125 1.58 21.38 4.12
C PHE A 125 0.13 21.60 3.66
N PRO A 126 -0.87 21.54 4.55
CA PRO A 126 -2.25 21.81 4.19
C PRO A 126 -2.43 23.29 3.81
N PRO A 127 -3.53 23.63 3.11
CA PRO A 127 -3.92 25.03 2.93
C PRO A 127 -4.03 25.75 4.28
N PRO A 128 -3.89 27.09 4.31
CA PRO A 128 -4.18 27.89 5.51
C PRO A 128 -5.56 27.54 6.08
N ASP A 129 -5.69 27.52 7.40
CA ASP A 129 -6.92 27.22 8.14
C ASP A 129 -7.47 25.79 8.00
N VAL A 130 -6.76 24.89 7.34
CA VAL A 130 -7.10 23.45 7.27
C VAL A 130 -6.35 22.69 8.34
N ILE A 131 -7.08 22.04 9.23
CA ILE A 131 -6.55 21.12 10.23
C ILE A 131 -6.74 19.70 9.70
N LEU A 132 -5.67 18.97 9.51
CA LEU A 132 -5.71 17.59 9.06
C LEU A 132 -6.11 16.67 10.23
N PRO A 133 -7.31 16.07 10.20
CA PRO A 133 -7.87 15.40 11.37
C PRO A 133 -7.28 14.02 11.64
N TYR A 134 -6.72 13.35 10.64
CA TYR A 134 -6.16 12.01 10.79
C TYR A 134 -4.65 12.07 11.00
N PHE A 135 -4.20 12.29 12.24
CA PHE A 135 -2.78 12.31 12.61
C PHE A 135 -1.90 13.25 11.76
N ASN A 136 -2.46 14.37 11.34
CA ASN A 136 -1.84 15.33 10.41
C ASN A 136 -1.55 14.77 9.01
N VAL A 137 -2.29 13.76 8.58
CA VAL A 137 -2.27 13.20 7.23
C VAL A 137 -3.51 13.67 6.47
N PRO A 138 -3.39 14.19 5.24
CA PRO A 138 -4.53 14.60 4.44
C PRO A 138 -5.34 13.40 3.94
N VAL A 139 -6.66 13.56 3.81
CA VAL A 139 -7.54 12.51 3.27
C VAL A 139 -7.23 12.24 1.81
N SER A 140 -6.84 13.27 1.06
CA SER A 140 -6.38 13.16 -0.33
C SER A 140 -5.21 12.19 -0.52
N ASN A 141 -4.36 12.02 0.49
CA ASN A 141 -3.30 11.01 0.47
C ASN A 141 -3.88 9.60 0.31
N PHE A 142 -4.86 9.23 1.14
CA PHE A 142 -5.49 7.90 1.07
C PHE A 142 -6.26 7.68 -0.24
N VAL A 143 -6.88 8.73 -0.78
CA VAL A 143 -7.51 8.68 -2.11
C VAL A 143 -6.43 8.47 -3.18
N GLY A 144 -5.32 9.19 -3.10
CA GLY A 144 -4.16 9.02 -3.97
C GLY A 144 -3.63 7.58 -3.94
N TRP A 145 -3.40 7.03 -2.76
CA TRP A 145 -3.01 5.63 -2.59
C TRP A 145 -3.97 4.67 -3.25
N PHE A 146 -5.28 4.85 -3.05
CA PHE A 146 -6.29 4.01 -3.68
C PHE A 146 -6.20 4.05 -5.21
N ILE A 147 -6.08 5.25 -5.79
CA ILE A 147 -5.99 5.44 -7.25
C ILE A 147 -4.70 4.83 -7.80
N ILE A 148 -3.56 5.07 -7.16
CA ILE A 148 -2.26 4.53 -7.57
C ILE A 148 -2.31 3.00 -7.63
N LEU A 149 -2.65 2.38 -6.50
CA LEU A 149 -2.61 0.93 -6.36
C LEU A 149 -3.63 0.24 -7.27
N SER A 150 -4.86 0.78 -7.35
CA SER A 150 -5.90 0.19 -8.21
C SER A 150 -5.58 0.35 -9.69
N SER A 151 -5.22 1.55 -10.14
CA SER A 151 -4.95 1.82 -11.56
C SER A 151 -3.72 1.07 -12.03
N PHE A 152 -2.60 1.16 -11.30
CA PHE A 152 -1.40 0.41 -11.66
C PHE A 152 -1.68 -1.09 -11.75
N THR A 153 -2.32 -1.67 -10.73
CA THR A 153 -2.64 -3.11 -10.72
C THR A 153 -3.52 -3.50 -11.90
N TYR A 154 -4.56 -2.71 -12.17
CA TYR A 154 -5.47 -2.99 -13.29
C TYR A 154 -4.73 -3.00 -14.64
N PHE A 155 -3.98 -1.95 -14.94
CA PHE A 155 -3.27 -1.82 -16.22
C PHE A 155 -2.12 -2.81 -16.33
N HIS A 156 -1.41 -3.09 -15.22
CA HIS A 156 -0.39 -4.14 -15.19
C HIS A 156 -0.97 -5.51 -15.56
N LEU A 157 -2.07 -5.91 -14.94
CA LEU A 157 -2.72 -7.19 -15.21
C LEU A 157 -3.39 -7.22 -16.60
N TYR A 158 -3.84 -6.06 -17.11
CA TYR A 158 -4.38 -5.94 -18.46
C TYR A 158 -3.31 -6.08 -19.53
N GLY A 159 -2.16 -5.43 -19.33
CA GLY A 159 -1.05 -5.42 -20.29
C GLY A 159 -0.21 -6.70 -20.30
N ARG A 160 -0.26 -7.50 -19.22
CA ARG A 160 0.66 -8.62 -19.02
C ARG A 160 0.72 -9.61 -20.19
N ASP A 161 -0.41 -9.92 -20.81
CA ASP A 161 -0.51 -10.89 -21.89
C ASP A 161 -0.45 -10.25 -23.28
N LYS A 162 -0.18 -8.94 -23.35
CA LYS A 162 -0.18 -8.20 -24.62
C LYS A 162 1.21 -8.16 -25.26
N PRO A 163 1.30 -8.24 -26.59
CA PRO A 163 2.58 -8.25 -27.29
C PRO A 163 3.37 -6.96 -27.11
N TYR A 164 2.72 -5.81 -26.95
CA TYR A 164 3.35 -4.51 -26.75
C TYR A 164 4.11 -4.40 -25.42
N ARG A 165 3.78 -5.24 -24.41
CA ARG A 165 4.49 -5.25 -23.13
C ARG A 165 5.99 -5.50 -23.30
N LYS A 166 6.38 -6.35 -24.24
CA LYS A 166 7.80 -6.62 -24.53
C LYS A 166 8.50 -5.39 -25.11
N ILE A 167 7.75 -4.55 -25.82
CA ILE A 167 8.25 -3.29 -26.41
C ILE A 167 8.32 -2.21 -25.34
N LEU A 168 7.28 -2.09 -24.53
CA LEU A 168 7.18 -1.07 -23.49
C LEU A 168 7.91 -1.45 -22.19
N LEU A 169 8.52 -2.64 -22.12
CA LEU A 169 9.31 -3.10 -20.98
C LEU A 169 8.58 -2.95 -19.63
N GLY A 170 7.25 -3.10 -19.62
CA GLY A 170 6.43 -2.98 -18.41
C GLY A 170 5.94 -1.57 -18.09
N PHE A 171 6.34 -0.52 -18.84
CA PHE A 171 5.85 0.85 -18.64
C PHE A 171 4.40 1.06 -19.09
N ASP A 172 3.77 0.09 -19.71
CA ASP A 172 2.38 0.10 -20.15
C ASP A 172 1.35 0.32 -19.02
N ALA A 173 1.69 -0.03 -17.78
CA ALA A 173 0.85 0.27 -16.62
C ALA A 173 1.06 1.69 -16.08
N LEU A 174 2.27 2.22 -16.20
CA LEU A 174 2.66 3.53 -15.72
C LEU A 174 2.02 4.65 -16.53
N LEU A 175 2.02 4.52 -17.87
CA LEU A 175 1.52 5.54 -18.78
C LEU A 175 0.08 5.99 -18.50
N PRO A 176 -0.90 5.08 -18.25
CA PRO A 176 -2.27 5.50 -17.93
C PRO A 176 -2.48 5.83 -16.44
N SER A 177 -1.74 5.23 -15.51
CA SER A 177 -1.98 5.42 -14.08
C SER A 177 -1.45 6.76 -13.57
N LEU A 178 -0.33 7.25 -14.08
CA LEU A 178 0.23 8.54 -13.64
C LEU A 178 -0.67 9.74 -14.00
N PRO A 179 -1.14 9.93 -15.24
CA PRO A 179 -2.08 11.02 -15.56
C PRO A 179 -3.39 10.94 -14.77
N LEU A 180 -3.90 9.73 -14.53
CA LEU A 180 -5.11 9.55 -13.72
C LEU A 180 -4.92 10.05 -12.30
N LEU A 181 -3.79 9.71 -11.67
CA LEU A 181 -3.43 10.20 -10.35
C LEU A 181 -3.28 11.72 -10.31
N LEU A 182 -2.45 12.26 -11.21
CA LEU A 182 -2.19 13.72 -11.23
C LEU A 182 -3.48 14.52 -11.44
N THR A 183 -4.38 14.03 -12.30
CA THR A 183 -5.70 14.64 -12.50
C THR A 183 -6.55 14.57 -11.23
N ALA A 184 -6.57 13.45 -10.54
CA ALA A 184 -7.34 13.30 -9.30
C ALA A 184 -6.80 14.22 -8.19
N ILE A 185 -5.48 14.30 -8.02
CA ILE A 185 -4.86 15.22 -7.05
C ILE A 185 -5.19 16.67 -7.40
N TYR A 186 -5.07 17.05 -8.68
CA TYR A 186 -5.42 18.40 -9.14
C TYR A 186 -6.86 18.75 -8.78
N ILE A 187 -7.83 17.87 -9.08
CA ILE A 187 -9.24 18.09 -8.74
C ILE A 187 -9.42 18.25 -7.22
N MET A 188 -8.79 17.39 -6.42
CA MET A 188 -8.90 17.47 -4.96
C MET A 188 -8.33 18.79 -4.41
N LEU A 189 -7.27 19.31 -5.00
CA LEU A 189 -6.69 20.58 -4.60
C LEU A 189 -7.58 21.76 -4.99
N GLU A 190 -8.09 21.79 -6.21
CA GLU A 190 -8.98 22.86 -6.71
C GLU A 190 -10.32 22.90 -5.96
N THR A 191 -10.85 21.76 -5.54
CA THR A 191 -12.09 21.67 -4.79
C THR A 191 -11.93 21.91 -3.29
N GLU A 192 -10.70 22.20 -2.84
CA GLU A 192 -10.38 22.34 -1.41
C GLU A 192 -10.89 21.16 -0.56
N TYR A 193 -10.78 19.95 -1.10
CA TYR A 193 -11.34 18.71 -0.56
C TYR A 193 -11.08 18.51 0.94
N GLU A 194 -9.88 18.88 1.41
CA GLU A 194 -9.49 18.73 2.82
C GLU A 194 -10.34 19.56 3.78
N ARG A 195 -10.93 20.69 3.33
CA ARG A 195 -11.77 21.54 4.17
C ARG A 195 -13.02 20.83 4.66
N ALA A 196 -13.53 19.86 3.91
CA ALA A 196 -14.70 19.07 4.30
C ALA A 196 -14.49 18.26 5.58
N PHE A 197 -13.24 18.03 5.98
CA PHE A 197 -12.88 17.25 7.15
C PHE A 197 -12.38 18.11 8.33
N THR A 198 -12.29 19.43 8.15
CA THR A 198 -11.90 20.35 9.21
C THR A 198 -12.87 20.25 10.40
N GLY A 199 -12.32 20.15 11.61
CA GLY A 199 -13.12 20.02 12.84
C GLY A 199 -13.42 18.57 13.26
N LEU A 200 -13.13 17.58 12.41
CA LEU A 200 -13.17 16.18 12.83
C LEU A 200 -11.91 15.84 13.66
N SER A 201 -12.04 14.88 14.56
CA SER A 201 -10.89 14.32 15.28
C SER A 201 -10.39 13.02 14.61
N TRP A 202 -9.18 12.58 14.98
CA TRP A 202 -8.63 11.30 14.52
C TRP A 202 -9.59 10.11 14.73
N TRP A 203 -10.40 10.15 15.81
CA TRP A 203 -11.39 9.11 16.10
C TRP A 203 -12.53 9.11 15.10
N HIS A 204 -13.12 10.30 14.81
CA HIS A 204 -14.14 10.42 13.77
C HIS A 204 -13.62 9.88 12.45
N MET A 205 -12.41 10.29 12.06
CA MET A 205 -11.80 9.82 10.81
C MET A 205 -11.59 8.30 10.81
N THR A 206 -11.10 7.72 11.91
CA THR A 206 -10.88 6.26 12.02
C THR A 206 -12.19 5.49 11.85
N VAL A 207 -13.28 5.96 12.46
CA VAL A 207 -14.60 5.30 12.39
C VAL A 207 -15.25 5.50 11.01
N MET A 208 -15.03 6.64 10.37
CA MET A 208 -15.66 6.94 9.07
C MET A 208 -14.95 6.30 7.87
N PHE A 209 -13.63 6.09 7.93
CA PHE A 209 -12.86 5.64 6.77
C PHE A 209 -12.07 4.34 7.03
N PRO A 210 -10.97 4.30 7.81
CA PRO A 210 -10.19 3.09 7.98
C PRO A 210 -11.01 1.89 8.48
N LEU A 211 -11.79 2.07 9.52
CA LEU A 211 -12.53 0.97 10.13
C LEU A 211 -13.55 0.32 9.18
N PRO A 212 -14.45 1.05 8.50
CA PRO A 212 -15.37 0.44 7.53
C PRO A 212 -14.67 -0.21 6.35
N LEU A 213 -13.59 0.40 5.83
CA LEU A 213 -12.82 -0.16 4.73
C LEU A 213 -12.14 -1.47 5.14
N MET A 214 -11.52 -1.51 6.33
CA MET A 214 -10.85 -2.71 6.84
C MET A 214 -11.84 -3.82 7.17
N ILE A 215 -13.00 -3.50 7.72
CA ILE A 215 -14.10 -4.47 7.92
C ILE A 215 -14.57 -5.02 6.57
N THR A 216 -14.80 -4.14 5.58
CA THR A 216 -15.25 -4.53 4.24
C THR A 216 -14.24 -5.49 3.59
N LEU A 217 -12.95 -5.15 3.62
CA LEU A 217 -11.89 -6.01 3.10
C LEU A 217 -11.84 -7.35 3.84
N SER A 218 -11.94 -7.32 5.17
CA SER A 218 -11.93 -8.53 6.00
C SER A 218 -13.12 -9.46 5.68
N VAL A 219 -14.33 -8.90 5.56
CA VAL A 219 -15.54 -9.65 5.17
C VAL A 219 -15.42 -10.19 3.75
N TRP A 220 -14.89 -9.39 2.84
CA TRP A 220 -14.66 -9.87 1.47
C TRP A 220 -13.68 -11.04 1.46
N MET A 221 -12.57 -10.94 2.17
CA MET A 221 -11.59 -12.03 2.28
C MET A 221 -12.17 -13.31 2.89
N VAL A 222 -13.10 -13.20 3.85
CA VAL A 222 -13.80 -14.37 4.42
C VAL A 222 -14.65 -15.09 3.36
N LYS A 223 -15.17 -14.39 2.38
CA LYS A 223 -16.01 -14.96 1.30
C LYS A 223 -15.19 -15.55 0.14
N LEU A 224 -13.90 -15.26 0.06
CA LEU A 224 -13.03 -15.82 -0.97
C LEU A 224 -12.67 -17.27 -0.65
N ASP A 225 -12.49 -18.08 -1.71
CA ASP A 225 -12.01 -19.44 -1.52
C ASP A 225 -10.59 -19.46 -0.92
N PRO A 226 -10.29 -20.45 -0.07
CA PRO A 226 -8.98 -20.51 0.55
C PRO A 226 -7.88 -20.70 -0.49
N VAL A 227 -6.92 -19.82 -0.44
CA VAL A 227 -5.74 -19.83 -1.30
C VAL A 227 -4.89 -21.05 -1.05
N GLN A 228 -4.27 -21.59 -2.08
CA GLN A 228 -3.17 -22.54 -1.97
C GLN A 228 -2.02 -21.90 -1.15
N PRO A 229 -1.76 -22.35 0.08
CA PRO A 229 -0.97 -21.57 1.05
C PRO A 229 0.53 -21.51 0.75
N ARG A 230 1.05 -22.44 -0.06
CA ARG A 230 2.50 -22.62 -0.20
C ARG A 230 3.17 -21.58 -1.10
N GLU A 231 2.48 -21.12 -2.14
CA GLU A 231 3.11 -20.30 -3.18
C GLU A 231 3.22 -18.81 -2.82
N ASN A 232 2.40 -18.32 -1.87
CA ASN A 232 2.32 -16.89 -1.54
C ASN A 232 2.89 -16.51 -0.17
N ARG A 233 3.69 -17.39 0.45
CA ARG A 233 4.20 -17.17 1.81
C ARG A 233 5.09 -15.93 1.94
N ILE A 234 5.96 -15.70 0.97
CA ILE A 234 6.90 -14.56 1.00
C ILE A 234 6.14 -13.27 0.78
N ALA A 235 5.25 -13.21 -0.22
CA ALA A 235 4.43 -12.03 -0.47
C ALA A 235 3.57 -11.65 0.75
N LEU A 236 3.00 -12.64 1.44
CA LEU A 236 2.27 -12.39 2.67
C LEU A 236 3.20 -11.93 3.81
N ALA A 237 4.36 -12.55 3.97
CA ALA A 237 5.33 -12.16 4.99
C ALA A 237 5.82 -10.71 4.79
N ILE A 238 5.96 -10.25 3.54
CA ILE A 238 6.25 -8.84 3.23
C ILE A 238 5.15 -7.94 3.80
N SER A 239 3.88 -8.21 3.49
CA SER A 239 2.76 -7.42 4.00
C SER A 239 2.63 -7.49 5.52
N GLU A 240 2.78 -8.68 6.12
CA GLU A 240 2.78 -8.88 7.57
C GLU A 240 3.92 -8.07 8.23
N SER A 241 5.09 -7.99 7.59
CA SER A 241 6.24 -7.23 8.10
C SER A 241 5.95 -5.73 8.18
N PHE A 242 5.25 -5.14 7.18
CA PHE A 242 4.80 -3.76 7.25
C PHE A 242 3.89 -3.53 8.47
N HIS A 243 2.88 -4.35 8.64
CA HIS A 243 1.94 -4.21 9.76
C HIS A 243 2.62 -4.40 11.12
N LEU A 244 3.53 -5.38 11.23
CA LEU A 244 4.28 -5.61 12.47
C LEU A 244 5.22 -4.46 12.78
N PHE A 245 5.91 -3.90 11.78
CA PHE A 245 6.78 -2.75 11.95
C PHE A 245 5.99 -1.54 12.49
N PHE A 246 4.85 -1.21 11.87
CA PHE A 246 4.05 -0.06 12.30
C PHE A 246 3.30 -0.31 13.60
N LEU A 247 2.81 -1.51 13.87
CA LEU A 247 2.23 -1.83 15.17
C LEU A 247 3.28 -1.71 16.30
N SER A 248 4.48 -2.23 16.10
CA SER A 248 5.58 -2.10 17.06
C SER A 248 5.97 -0.65 17.28
N SER A 249 6.01 0.14 16.20
CA SER A 249 6.27 1.59 16.26
C SER A 249 5.17 2.34 17.01
N ALA A 250 3.90 1.98 16.81
CA ALA A 250 2.77 2.56 17.53
C ALA A 250 2.78 2.23 19.02
N LEU A 251 3.12 0.98 19.38
CA LEU A 251 3.29 0.56 20.78
C LEU A 251 4.46 1.27 21.44
N TYR A 252 5.55 1.49 20.71
CA TYR A 252 6.67 2.31 21.19
C TYR A 252 6.22 3.75 21.47
N VAL A 253 5.50 4.40 20.55
CA VAL A 253 4.94 5.74 20.78
C VAL A 253 4.07 5.75 22.03
N TRP A 254 3.18 4.78 22.18
CA TRP A 254 2.34 4.67 23.38
C TRP A 254 3.15 4.53 24.66
N SER A 255 4.14 3.64 24.67
CA SER A 255 4.97 3.41 25.88
C SER A 255 5.76 4.64 26.32
N VAL A 256 6.21 5.48 25.37
CA VAL A 256 7.04 6.66 25.66
C VAL A 256 6.22 7.91 25.94
N THR A 257 5.05 8.06 25.29
CA THR A 257 4.27 9.31 25.31
C THR A 257 2.91 9.18 25.98
N GLY A 258 2.43 7.96 26.23
CA GLY A 258 1.06 7.71 26.68
C GLY A 258 -0.01 7.86 25.59
N ILE A 259 0.36 8.21 24.34
CA ILE A 259 -0.57 8.44 23.23
C ILE A 259 -0.93 7.10 22.60
N TRP A 260 -2.07 6.55 22.98
CA TRP A 260 -2.56 5.23 22.52
C TRP A 260 -3.27 5.24 21.16
N SER A 261 -3.63 6.43 20.66
CA SER A 261 -4.40 6.56 19.40
C SER A 261 -3.72 5.92 18.18
N TYR A 262 -2.37 6.01 18.11
CA TYR A 262 -1.61 5.34 17.04
C TYR A 262 -1.70 3.82 17.11
N ALA A 263 -1.74 3.25 18.32
CA ALA A 263 -1.91 1.81 18.51
C ALA A 263 -3.28 1.33 18.05
N VAL A 264 -4.34 2.13 18.26
CA VAL A 264 -5.68 1.84 17.74
C VAL A 264 -5.70 1.90 16.22
N ALA A 265 -5.12 2.93 15.62
CA ALA A 265 -5.04 3.05 14.16
C ALA A 265 -4.30 1.85 13.54
N ALA A 266 -3.17 1.46 14.12
CA ALA A 266 -2.40 0.30 13.66
C ALA A 266 -3.16 -1.03 13.87
N ALA A 267 -3.91 -1.18 14.96
CA ALA A 267 -4.74 -2.36 15.20
C ALA A 267 -5.89 -2.47 14.20
N VAL A 268 -6.56 -1.36 13.86
CA VAL A 268 -7.59 -1.31 12.81
C VAL A 268 -6.99 -1.67 11.45
N ALA A 269 -5.83 -1.13 11.12
CA ALA A 269 -5.11 -1.40 9.90
C ALA A 269 -4.71 -2.88 9.76
N LEU A 270 -4.40 -3.56 10.86
CA LEU A 270 -4.02 -4.97 10.90
C LEU A 270 -5.20 -5.95 10.71
N LEU A 271 -6.45 -5.52 10.87
CA LEU A 271 -7.61 -6.41 10.82
C LEU A 271 -7.66 -7.35 9.60
N PRO A 272 -7.48 -6.88 8.35
CA PRO A 272 -7.54 -7.76 7.18
C PRO A 272 -6.45 -8.84 7.20
N VAL A 273 -5.24 -8.47 7.61
CA VAL A 273 -4.10 -9.41 7.67
C VAL A 273 -4.32 -10.46 8.75
N ALA A 274 -4.84 -10.06 9.92
CA ALA A 274 -5.17 -10.97 11.00
C ALA A 274 -6.26 -11.98 10.56
N VAL A 275 -7.33 -11.51 9.92
CA VAL A 275 -8.39 -12.35 9.37
C VAL A 275 -7.84 -13.33 8.33
N PHE A 276 -7.00 -12.85 7.42
CA PHE A 276 -6.39 -13.68 6.39
C PHE A 276 -5.49 -14.76 6.99
N THR A 277 -4.64 -14.41 7.93
CA THR A 277 -3.70 -15.33 8.60
C THR A 277 -4.44 -16.38 9.44
N MET A 278 -5.48 -16.00 10.18
CA MET A 278 -6.31 -16.93 10.93
C MET A 278 -7.02 -17.93 10.01
N ARG A 279 -7.56 -17.46 8.89
CA ARG A 279 -8.28 -18.31 7.94
C ARG A 279 -7.41 -19.38 7.31
N ARG A 280 -6.14 -19.08 7.05
CA ARG A 280 -5.16 -20.05 6.51
C ARG A 280 -4.87 -21.22 7.45
N ARG A 281 -5.10 -21.06 8.76
CA ARG A 281 -4.88 -22.10 9.77
C ARG A 281 -6.05 -23.06 9.91
N ILE A 282 -7.23 -22.72 9.37
CA ILE A 282 -8.42 -23.58 9.42
C ILE A 282 -8.28 -24.62 8.31
N PRO A 283 -8.18 -25.94 8.65
CA PRO A 283 -8.11 -26.97 7.64
C PRO A 283 -9.41 -26.96 6.81
N VAL A 284 -9.28 -26.82 5.50
CA VAL A 284 -10.40 -26.95 4.57
C VAL A 284 -10.85 -28.40 4.62
N LYS A 285 -12.07 -28.69 5.09
CA LYS A 285 -12.73 -29.98 4.84
C LYS A 285 -12.86 -30.12 3.32
N VAL A 286 -11.99 -30.92 2.71
CA VAL A 286 -12.13 -31.30 1.31
C VAL A 286 -13.51 -31.96 1.20
N ARG A 287 -14.46 -31.27 0.53
CA ARG A 287 -15.69 -31.94 0.10
C ARG A 287 -15.24 -33.06 -0.83
N SER A 288 -15.30 -34.29 -0.36
CA SER A 288 -15.14 -35.45 -1.22
C SER A 288 -16.17 -35.31 -2.34
N VAL A 289 -15.71 -34.99 -3.54
CA VAL A 289 -16.54 -35.10 -4.75
C VAL A 289 -16.85 -36.57 -4.87
N ASN A 290 -18.13 -36.91 -4.70
CA ASN A 290 -18.60 -38.28 -4.86
C ASN A 290 -18.36 -38.66 -6.33
N PRO A 291 -17.52 -39.68 -6.63
CA PRO A 291 -17.19 -40.05 -8.01
C PRO A 291 -18.37 -40.57 -8.83
N GLN A 292 -19.54 -40.69 -8.23
CA GLN A 292 -20.76 -41.23 -8.86
C GLN A 292 -21.61 -40.19 -9.58
N ASN A 293 -21.17 -38.92 -9.65
CA ASN A 293 -21.90 -37.84 -10.31
C ASN A 293 -21.11 -37.23 -11.49
N ILE A 294 -20.33 -38.05 -12.22
CA ILE A 294 -19.75 -37.72 -13.52
C ILE A 294 -20.42 -38.58 -14.58
#